data_e14222b32590fbf5f329300d82aca43b
#
_entry.id   e14222b32590fbf5f329300d82aca43b
#
_cell.length_a   1.000
_cell.length_b   1.000
_cell.length_c   1.000
_cell.angle_alpha   90.00
_cell.angle_beta   90.00
_cell.angle_gamma   90.00
#
_symmetry.space_group_name_H-M   'P 1'
#
loop_
_entity.id
_entity.type
_entity.pdbx_description
1 polymer ?
#
loop_
_entity_poly.entity_id
_entity_poly.type
_entity_poly.pdbx_seq_one_letter_code
_entity_poly.pdbx_strand_id
1 'polypeptide(L)'
;TCALPIFALPTVLVNDQCEALRQQMESDLAGRGIDVKKMPAMPVDAFKPQAERRVRLGLFVEALISQENISGSDEQVREIAADIASSYEKPEEVIEYIMKDQNRVGNLRAQATENNVTEWILAKAKTVEETVEFDKLMAGQF
;
A
#
# COMPACT_ATOMS: atom_id res chain seq x y z
N THR A 1 7.77 0.23 -23.98
CA THR A 1 6.30 0.27 -23.79
C THR A 1 5.87 -1.04 -23.14
N CYS A 2 6.04 -1.18 -21.84
CA CYS A 2 5.34 -2.24 -21.10
C CYS A 2 3.87 -1.85 -21.06
N ALA A 3 3.12 -2.25 -22.10
CA ALA A 3 1.68 -2.30 -22.00
C ALA A 3 1.37 -3.30 -20.89
N LEU A 4 0.96 -2.81 -19.72
CA LEU A 4 0.34 -3.64 -18.73
C LEU A 4 -0.79 -4.37 -19.43
N PRO A 5 -0.87 -5.71 -19.36
CA PRO A 5 -1.97 -6.41 -19.98
C PRO A 5 -3.26 -5.83 -19.41
N ILE A 6 -4.18 -5.45 -20.31
CA ILE A 6 -5.50 -4.96 -19.96
C ILE A 6 -6.27 -6.19 -19.46
N PHE A 7 -5.99 -6.62 -18.22
CA PHE A 7 -6.84 -7.58 -17.56
C PHE A 7 -8.15 -6.87 -17.22
N ALA A 8 -9.25 -7.49 -17.62
CA ALA A 8 -10.56 -7.10 -17.13
C ALA A 8 -10.51 -7.19 -15.60
N LEU A 9 -10.60 -6.05 -14.91
CA LEU A 9 -10.55 -6.01 -13.47
C LEU A 9 -11.81 -6.69 -12.91
N PRO A 10 -11.70 -7.56 -11.89
CA PRO A 10 -12.85 -8.16 -11.24
C PRO A 10 -13.75 -7.05 -10.67
N THR A 11 -14.99 -6.99 -11.16
CA THR A 11 -15.96 -5.95 -10.77
C THR A 11 -16.20 -5.93 -9.27
N VAL A 12 -16.17 -7.09 -8.62
CA VAL A 12 -16.34 -7.22 -7.16
C VAL A 12 -15.24 -6.48 -6.42
N LEU A 13 -13.97 -6.68 -6.80
CA LEU A 13 -12.83 -6.02 -6.16
C LEU A 13 -12.86 -4.50 -6.36
N VAL A 14 -13.29 -4.04 -7.54
CA VAL A 14 -13.43 -2.62 -7.82
C VAL A 14 -14.53 -2.00 -6.96
N ASN A 15 -15.69 -2.68 -6.85
CA ASN A 15 -16.81 -2.19 -6.04
C ASN A 15 -16.45 -2.14 -4.56
N ASP A 16 -15.81 -3.19 -4.02
CA ASP A 16 -15.35 -3.23 -2.63
C ASP A 16 -14.36 -2.10 -2.34
N GLN A 17 -13.46 -1.84 -3.28
CA GLN A 17 -12.49 -0.75 -3.16
C GLN A 17 -13.15 0.63 -3.26
N CYS A 18 -14.18 0.81 -4.09
CA CYS A 18 -14.97 2.04 -4.14
C CYS A 18 -15.66 2.31 -2.80
N GLU A 19 -16.25 1.28 -2.21
CA GLU A 19 -16.92 1.40 -0.91
C GLU A 19 -15.92 1.73 0.21
N ALA A 20 -14.75 1.09 0.21
CA ALA A 20 -13.69 1.39 1.17
C ALA A 20 -13.19 2.84 1.05
N LEU A 21 -13.03 3.35 -0.18
CA LEU A 21 -12.64 4.73 -0.43
C LEU A 21 -13.70 5.73 0.04
N ARG A 22 -14.99 5.42 -0.18
CA ARG A 22 -16.09 6.22 0.30
C ARG A 22 -16.10 6.29 1.83
N GLN A 23 -15.98 5.16 2.51
CA GLN A 23 -15.94 5.08 3.97
C GLN A 23 -14.72 5.83 4.55
N GLN A 24 -13.57 5.71 3.91
CA GLN A 24 -12.38 6.44 4.31
C GLN A 24 -12.61 7.96 4.23
N MET A 25 -13.17 8.44 3.11
CA MET A 25 -13.46 9.86 2.93
C MET A 25 -14.51 10.36 3.95
N GLU A 26 -15.55 9.57 4.23
CA GLU A 26 -16.54 9.90 5.26
C GLU A 26 -15.91 10.02 6.65
N SER A 27 -15.01 9.10 6.98
CA SER A 27 -14.26 9.11 8.24
C SER A 27 -13.33 10.33 8.34
N ASP A 28 -12.63 10.68 7.27
CA ASP A 28 -11.75 11.85 7.23
C ASP A 28 -12.53 13.17 7.38
N LEU A 29 -13.71 13.26 6.76
CA LEU A 29 -14.59 14.42 6.88
C LEU A 29 -15.15 14.53 8.31
N ALA A 30 -15.59 13.42 8.90
CA ALA A 30 -16.05 13.37 10.29
C ALA A 30 -14.94 13.78 11.26
N GLY A 31 -13.70 13.34 11.02
CA GLY A 31 -12.51 13.74 11.81
C GLY A 31 -12.21 15.24 11.74
N ARG A 32 -12.62 15.90 10.65
CA ARG A 32 -12.54 17.38 10.48
C ARG A 32 -13.74 18.13 11.03
N GLY A 33 -14.66 17.43 11.71
CA GLY A 33 -15.87 18.05 12.31
C GLY A 33 -16.99 18.33 11.32
N ILE A 34 -16.93 17.76 10.11
CA ILE A 34 -17.97 17.90 9.09
C ILE A 34 -19.04 16.82 9.32
N ASP A 35 -20.29 17.21 9.46
CA ASP A 35 -21.40 16.27 9.63
C ASP A 35 -21.76 15.63 8.28
N VAL A 36 -21.20 14.46 8.04
CA VAL A 36 -21.38 13.69 6.79
C VAL A 36 -22.84 13.35 6.52
N LYS A 37 -23.68 13.24 7.58
CA LYS A 37 -25.11 12.93 7.46
C LYS A 37 -25.91 14.07 6.81
N LYS A 38 -25.38 15.28 6.85
CA LYS A 38 -26.01 16.47 6.22
C LYS A 38 -25.54 16.71 4.79
N MET A 39 -24.55 15.94 4.33
CA MET A 39 -24.08 16.04 2.95
C MET A 39 -24.90 15.14 2.03
N PRO A 40 -25.07 15.52 0.75
CA PRO A 40 -25.65 14.61 -0.23
C PRO A 40 -24.78 13.36 -0.33
N ALA A 41 -25.40 12.18 -0.42
CA ALA A 41 -24.70 10.92 -0.54
C ALA A 41 -23.73 10.97 -1.75
N MET A 42 -22.44 10.75 -1.49
CA MET A 42 -21.46 10.70 -2.56
C MET A 42 -21.66 9.44 -3.40
N PRO A 43 -21.83 9.57 -4.71
CA PRO A 43 -22.03 8.41 -5.57
C PRO A 43 -20.76 7.54 -5.54
N VAL A 44 -20.95 6.25 -5.34
CA VAL A 44 -19.84 5.25 -5.29
C VAL A 44 -19.03 5.27 -6.60
N ASP A 45 -19.71 5.54 -7.71
CA ASP A 45 -19.08 5.63 -9.05
C ASP A 45 -18.03 6.76 -9.17
N ALA A 46 -18.11 7.79 -8.34
CA ALA A 46 -17.09 8.85 -8.32
C ALA A 46 -15.70 8.33 -7.92
N PHE A 47 -15.65 7.24 -7.16
CA PHE A 47 -14.41 6.61 -6.70
C PHE A 47 -13.87 5.55 -7.67
N LYS A 48 -14.65 5.20 -8.71
CA LYS A 48 -14.33 4.11 -9.63
C LYS A 48 -12.94 4.24 -10.29
N PRO A 49 -12.52 5.40 -10.85
CA PRO A 49 -11.20 5.53 -11.45
C PRO A 49 -10.07 5.26 -10.45
N GLN A 50 -10.21 5.76 -9.23
CA GLN A 50 -9.22 5.56 -8.16
C GLN A 50 -9.23 4.11 -7.66
N ALA A 51 -10.41 3.51 -7.53
CA ALA A 51 -10.59 2.11 -7.15
C ALA A 51 -9.95 1.16 -8.18
N GLU A 52 -10.22 1.38 -9.47
CA GLU A 52 -9.63 0.59 -10.55
C GLU A 52 -8.10 0.67 -10.54
N ARG A 53 -7.56 1.87 -10.33
CA ARG A 53 -6.11 2.07 -10.22
C ARG A 53 -5.51 1.31 -9.04
N ARG A 54 -6.15 1.35 -7.87
CA ARG A 54 -5.70 0.62 -6.67
C ARG A 54 -5.78 -0.89 -6.85
N VAL A 55 -6.89 -1.40 -7.39
CA VAL A 55 -7.07 -2.83 -7.65
C VAL A 55 -6.03 -3.32 -8.66
N ARG A 56 -5.81 -2.59 -9.75
CA ARG A 56 -4.80 -2.92 -10.76
C ARG A 56 -3.41 -2.96 -10.18
N LEU A 57 -3.05 -1.98 -9.36
CA LEU A 57 -1.77 -1.94 -8.68
C LEU A 57 -1.61 -3.10 -7.70
N GLY A 58 -2.64 -3.41 -6.91
CA GLY A 58 -2.63 -4.54 -5.98
C GLY A 58 -2.42 -5.88 -6.67
N LEU A 59 -3.15 -6.13 -7.77
CA LEU A 59 -3.00 -7.34 -8.57
C LEU A 59 -1.61 -7.44 -9.22
N PHE A 60 -1.06 -6.31 -9.67
CA PHE A 60 0.30 -6.25 -10.22
C PHE A 60 1.34 -6.61 -9.15
N VAL A 61 1.24 -6.02 -7.96
CA VAL A 61 2.15 -6.28 -6.84
C VAL A 61 2.05 -7.75 -6.39
N GLU A 62 0.84 -8.30 -6.30
CA GLU A 62 0.63 -9.71 -5.94
C GLU A 62 1.24 -10.66 -6.98
N ALA A 63 1.06 -10.38 -8.26
CA ALA A 63 1.67 -11.15 -9.34
C ALA A 63 3.20 -11.05 -9.29
N LEU A 64 3.76 -9.87 -9.00
CA LEU A 64 5.19 -9.65 -8.87
C LEU A 64 5.77 -10.43 -7.69
N ILE A 65 5.13 -10.38 -6.52
CA ILE A 65 5.51 -11.14 -5.33
C ILE A 65 5.57 -12.64 -5.64
N SER A 66 4.55 -13.15 -6.34
CA SER A 66 4.47 -14.56 -6.70
C SER A 66 5.52 -14.97 -7.74
N GLN A 67 5.74 -14.14 -8.76
CA GLN A 67 6.65 -14.43 -9.86
C GLN A 67 8.12 -14.34 -9.44
N GLU A 68 8.49 -13.33 -8.65
CA GLU A 68 9.84 -13.07 -8.20
C GLU A 68 10.17 -13.70 -6.84
N ASN A 69 9.20 -14.40 -6.23
CA ASN A 69 9.31 -14.99 -4.89
C ASN A 69 9.76 -13.98 -3.81
N ILE A 70 9.22 -12.78 -3.88
CA ILE A 70 9.55 -11.71 -2.93
C ILE A 70 8.78 -11.96 -1.64
N SER A 71 9.50 -12.11 -0.53
CA SER A 71 8.91 -12.25 0.79
C SER A 71 9.77 -11.60 1.87
N GLY A 72 9.14 -11.15 2.94
CA GLY A 72 9.87 -10.68 4.13
C GLY A 72 10.54 -11.85 4.86
N SER A 73 11.83 -11.73 5.12
CA SER A 73 12.59 -12.71 5.87
C SER A 73 12.32 -12.61 7.38
N ASP A 74 12.63 -13.68 8.13
CA ASP A 74 12.51 -13.65 9.60
C ASP A 74 13.47 -12.65 10.24
N GLU A 75 14.61 -12.39 9.61
CA GLU A 75 15.57 -11.35 10.00
C GLU A 75 14.96 -9.97 9.90
N GLN A 76 14.36 -9.65 8.75
CA GLN A 76 13.68 -8.36 8.53
C GLN A 76 12.50 -8.15 9.49
N VAL A 77 11.75 -9.20 9.79
CA VAL A 77 10.67 -9.15 10.79
C VAL A 77 11.22 -8.78 12.17
N ARG A 78 12.36 -9.36 12.57
CA ARG A 78 13.01 -9.04 13.84
C ARG A 78 13.59 -7.63 13.86
N GLU A 79 14.16 -7.14 12.76
CA GLU A 79 14.65 -5.77 12.63
C GLU A 79 13.50 -4.76 12.81
N ILE A 80 12.37 -4.96 12.13
CA ILE A 80 11.19 -4.09 12.29
C ILE A 80 10.66 -4.16 13.73
N ALA A 81 10.62 -5.35 14.33
CA ALA A 81 10.23 -5.50 15.74
C ALA A 81 11.19 -4.78 16.69
N ALA A 82 12.49 -4.82 16.41
CA ALA A 82 13.51 -4.12 17.18
C ALA A 82 13.39 -2.59 17.05
N ASP A 83 13.11 -2.09 15.85
CA ASP A 83 12.85 -0.65 15.63
C ASP A 83 11.63 -0.17 16.44
N ILE A 84 10.55 -0.95 16.42
CA ILE A 84 9.36 -0.65 17.25
C ILE A 84 9.71 -0.66 18.73
N ALA A 85 10.48 -1.66 19.17
CA ALA A 85 10.85 -1.85 20.55
C ALA A 85 11.85 -0.80 21.07
N SER A 86 12.60 -0.16 20.19
CA SER A 86 13.63 0.83 20.54
C SER A 86 13.11 2.02 21.35
N SER A 87 11.82 2.31 21.23
CA SER A 87 11.13 3.39 21.96
C SER A 87 10.68 2.99 23.37
N TYR A 88 10.87 1.74 23.77
CA TYR A 88 10.42 1.20 25.06
C TYR A 88 11.60 1.00 26.02
N GLU A 89 11.32 1.05 27.34
CA GLU A 89 12.35 0.86 28.37
C GLU A 89 13.00 -0.54 28.35
N LYS A 90 12.25 -1.54 27.87
CA LYS A 90 12.68 -2.94 27.80
C LYS A 90 12.44 -3.51 26.39
N PRO A 91 13.31 -3.21 25.45
CA PRO A 91 13.13 -3.61 24.05
C PRO A 91 13.01 -5.13 23.87
N GLU A 92 13.80 -5.92 24.59
CA GLU A 92 13.82 -7.37 24.46
C GLU A 92 12.49 -8.03 24.84
N GLU A 93 11.83 -7.56 25.91
CA GLU A 93 10.52 -8.07 26.34
C GLU A 93 9.44 -7.75 25.28
N VAL A 94 9.55 -6.57 24.61
CA VAL A 94 8.63 -6.16 23.57
C VAL A 94 8.83 -6.99 22.30
N ILE A 95 10.08 -7.25 21.90
CA ILE A 95 10.41 -8.13 20.76
C ILE A 95 9.83 -9.52 20.98
N GLU A 96 10.08 -10.13 22.17
CA GLU A 96 9.52 -11.44 22.50
C GLU A 96 8.00 -11.45 22.45
N TYR A 97 7.35 -10.41 22.96
CA TYR A 97 5.89 -10.27 22.94
C TYR A 97 5.34 -10.21 21.52
N ILE A 98 6.01 -9.45 20.63
CA ILE A 98 5.64 -9.37 19.22
C ILE A 98 5.85 -10.71 18.53
N MET A 99 6.98 -11.37 18.74
CA MET A 99 7.35 -12.61 18.07
C MET A 99 6.51 -13.82 18.51
N LYS A 100 5.88 -13.77 19.68
CA LYS A 100 4.94 -14.82 20.15
C LYS A 100 3.57 -14.77 19.47
N ASP A 101 3.20 -13.63 18.91
CA ASP A 101 1.89 -13.45 18.27
C ASP A 101 2.01 -13.62 16.74
N GLN A 102 1.47 -14.72 16.23
CA GLN A 102 1.49 -15.05 14.80
C GLN A 102 0.87 -13.97 13.91
N ASN A 103 -0.18 -13.28 14.39
CA ASN A 103 -0.82 -12.22 13.62
C ASN A 103 0.09 -10.99 13.49
N ARG A 104 0.79 -10.63 14.58
CA ARG A 104 1.76 -9.53 14.56
C ARG A 104 2.94 -9.84 13.68
N VAL A 105 3.50 -11.04 13.81
CA VAL A 105 4.57 -11.50 12.92
C VAL A 105 4.13 -11.49 11.46
N GLY A 106 2.90 -11.92 11.17
CA GLY A 106 2.31 -11.86 9.83
C GLY A 106 2.24 -10.43 9.27
N ASN A 107 1.79 -9.47 10.09
CA ASN A 107 1.74 -8.06 9.71
C ASN A 107 3.12 -7.47 9.44
N LEU A 108 4.12 -7.77 10.29
CA LEU A 108 5.49 -7.31 10.09
C LEU A 108 6.12 -7.96 8.85
N ARG A 109 5.81 -9.23 8.59
CA ARG A 109 6.24 -9.91 7.36
C ARG A 109 5.63 -9.29 6.10
N ALA A 110 4.35 -8.92 6.14
CA ALA A 110 3.72 -8.19 5.05
C ALA A 110 4.42 -6.84 4.80
N GLN A 111 4.72 -6.10 5.85
CA GLN A 111 5.47 -4.85 5.75
C GLN A 111 6.88 -5.04 5.17
N ALA A 112 7.61 -6.06 5.62
CA ALA A 112 8.92 -6.40 5.08
C ALA A 112 8.82 -6.78 3.59
N THR A 113 7.77 -7.52 3.21
CA THR A 113 7.52 -7.88 1.80
C THR A 113 7.24 -6.63 0.95
N GLU A 114 6.43 -5.69 1.41
CA GLU A 114 6.18 -4.42 0.72
C GLU A 114 7.46 -3.60 0.53
N ASN A 115 8.32 -3.55 1.55
CA ASN A 115 9.61 -2.89 1.46
C ASN A 115 10.48 -3.54 0.37
N ASN A 116 10.56 -4.88 0.36
CA ASN A 116 11.33 -5.64 -0.64
C ASN A 116 10.79 -5.42 -2.06
N VAL A 117 9.46 -5.35 -2.24
CA VAL A 117 8.83 -5.02 -3.53
C VAL A 117 9.24 -3.62 -3.97
N THR A 118 9.20 -2.65 -3.06
CA THR A 118 9.59 -1.28 -3.35
C THR A 118 11.06 -1.19 -3.77
N GLU A 119 11.96 -1.86 -3.05
CA GLU A 119 13.38 -1.94 -3.40
C GLU A 119 13.60 -2.60 -4.76
N TRP A 120 12.88 -3.67 -5.05
CA TRP A 120 12.95 -4.35 -6.34
C TRP A 120 12.53 -3.42 -7.49
N ILE A 121 11.42 -2.70 -7.32
CA ILE A 121 10.93 -1.73 -8.31
C ILE A 121 11.93 -0.60 -8.51
N LEU A 122 12.48 -0.05 -7.43
CA LEU A 122 13.47 1.02 -7.48
C LEU A 122 14.79 0.56 -8.15
N ALA A 123 15.23 -0.66 -7.88
CA ALA A 123 16.41 -1.23 -8.52
C ALA A 123 16.23 -1.39 -10.03
N LYS A 124 15.02 -1.79 -10.48
CA LYS A 124 14.67 -1.87 -11.89
C LYS A 124 14.47 -0.49 -12.54
N ALA A 125 13.90 0.47 -11.82
CA ALA A 125 13.65 1.83 -12.29
C ALA A 125 14.96 2.65 -12.45
N LYS A 126 15.97 2.40 -11.63
CA LYS A 126 17.29 3.05 -11.76
C LYS A 126 17.99 2.78 -13.11
N THR A 127 17.54 1.82 -13.87
CA THR A 127 18.06 1.54 -15.23
C THR A 127 17.46 2.47 -16.31
N VAL A 128 16.48 3.32 -15.95
CA VAL A 128 15.85 4.28 -16.86
C VAL A 128 15.91 5.66 -16.17
N GLU A 129 17.06 6.34 -16.30
CA GLU A 129 17.16 7.75 -15.96
C GLU A 129 16.48 8.57 -17.05
N GLU A 130 15.24 8.98 -16.80
CA GLU A 130 14.57 9.99 -17.61
C GLU A 130 14.83 11.34 -16.98
N THR A 131 15.56 12.20 -17.69
CA THR A 131 15.77 13.59 -17.29
C THR A 131 14.47 14.34 -17.51
N VAL A 132 13.67 14.49 -16.48
CA VAL A 132 12.45 15.29 -16.52
C VAL A 132 12.81 16.74 -16.22
N GLU A 133 12.45 17.67 -17.11
CA GLU A 133 12.61 19.10 -16.86
C GLU A 133 11.78 19.51 -15.62
N PHE A 134 12.36 20.34 -14.77
CA PHE A 134 11.76 20.77 -13.51
C PHE A 134 10.33 21.31 -13.68
N ASP A 135 10.07 22.05 -14.75
CA ASP A 135 8.76 22.62 -15.06
C ASP A 135 7.70 21.55 -15.34
N LYS A 136 8.08 20.42 -15.97
CA LYS A 136 7.19 19.27 -16.22
C LYS A 136 6.90 18.51 -14.92
N LEU A 137 7.90 18.41 -14.03
CA LEU A 137 7.75 17.80 -12.72
C LEU A 137 6.72 18.55 -11.87
N MET A 138 6.81 19.88 -11.88
CA MET A 138 5.88 20.74 -11.13
C MET A 138 4.46 20.75 -11.72
N ALA A 139 4.33 20.51 -13.02
CA ALA A 139 3.02 20.41 -13.69
C ALA A 139 2.36 19.03 -13.54
N GLY A 140 3.03 18.04 -12.93
CA GLY A 140 2.49 16.68 -12.76
C GLY A 140 2.28 15.94 -14.09
N GLN A 141 3.01 16.30 -15.12
CA GLN A 141 2.94 15.70 -16.46
C GLN A 141 4.08 14.68 -16.64
N PHE A 142 3.81 13.41 -16.27
CA PHE A 142 4.69 12.25 -16.58
C PHE A 142 3.91 11.07 -17.09
#